data_85f6038d45a0cbc6a6c909dfe0815fb0
#
_entry.id   85f6038d45a0cbc6a6c909dfe0815fb0
#
_cell.length_a   1.000
_cell.length_b   1.000
_cell.length_c   1.000
_cell.angle_alpha   90.00
_cell.angle_beta   90.00
_cell.angle_gamma   90.00
#
_symmetry.space_group_name_H-M   'P 1'
#
loop_
_entity.id
_entity.type
_entity.pdbx_description
1 polymer ?
#
loop_
_entity_poly.entity_id
_entity_poly.type
_entity_poly.pdbx_seq_one_letter_code
_entity_poly.pdbx_strand_id
1 'polypeptide(L)'
;MALKTFVKISTVNNLSDARYCAGMYVNLMGFNLEEGNKDYLSPEKYKEMTDWLSGLEYVGEFEASHPDAILETAKTYEGLSYLQITEELHIPMLLNSSFNLILKQEINDVNILQHLLAKAPSLKENNVILLLESDSLDLKDEVKDLIKAIAEKCKVLLGFGLDADNISSLLEELPIEGIALKGGDEIKPGFKDFDELADILEVLEEED
;
A
#
# COMPACT_ATOMS: atom_id res chain seq x y z
N MET A 1 -6.68 17.77 -11.20
CA MET A 1 -7.38 16.47 -11.18
C MET A 1 -7.07 15.80 -9.85
N ALA A 2 -8.01 15.04 -9.29
CA ALA A 2 -7.83 14.24 -8.08
C ALA A 2 -8.37 12.83 -8.37
N LEU A 3 -8.03 11.86 -7.55
CA LEU A 3 -8.64 10.55 -7.61
C LEU A 3 -9.81 10.46 -6.63
N LYS A 4 -10.87 9.74 -6.98
CA LYS A 4 -12.09 9.54 -6.16
C LYS A 4 -11.84 8.87 -4.82
N THR A 5 -10.66 8.29 -4.61
CA THR A 5 -10.25 7.59 -3.38
C THR A 5 -8.77 7.75 -3.13
N PHE A 6 -8.34 7.42 -1.91
CA PHE A 6 -6.92 7.37 -1.55
C PHE A 6 -6.25 6.16 -2.23
N VAL A 7 -5.15 6.39 -2.94
CA VAL A 7 -4.44 5.35 -3.70
C VAL A 7 -2.98 5.24 -3.27
N LYS A 8 -2.56 4.03 -2.94
CA LYS A 8 -1.18 3.63 -2.75
C LYS A 8 -0.72 2.74 -3.91
N ILE A 9 0.45 3.04 -4.48
CA ILE A 9 1.11 2.11 -5.40
C ILE A 9 2.24 1.41 -4.65
N SER A 10 2.22 0.08 -4.66
CA SER A 10 3.20 -0.77 -3.96
C SER A 10 4.38 -1.14 -4.84
N THR A 11 5.56 -1.23 -4.25
CA THR A 11 6.75 -1.87 -4.81
C THR A 11 7.15 -1.31 -6.19
N VAL A 12 7.20 0.00 -6.30
CA VAL A 12 7.66 0.68 -7.52
C VAL A 12 9.18 0.56 -7.61
N ASN A 13 9.71 0.15 -8.75
CA ASN A 13 11.13 -0.14 -8.93
C ASN A 13 11.77 0.48 -10.17
N ASN A 14 11.02 1.27 -10.95
CA ASN A 14 11.57 1.99 -12.09
C ASN A 14 10.93 3.39 -12.26
N LEU A 15 11.65 4.29 -12.92
CA LEU A 15 11.28 5.69 -13.07
C LEU A 15 10.07 5.91 -13.99
N SER A 16 9.87 5.04 -15.00
CA SER A 16 8.75 5.17 -15.94
C SER A 16 7.42 5.02 -15.21
N ASP A 17 7.31 3.94 -14.44
CA ASP A 17 6.13 3.61 -13.64
C ASP A 17 5.89 4.65 -12.55
N ALA A 18 6.97 5.09 -11.87
CA ALA A 18 6.90 6.13 -10.86
C ALA A 18 6.33 7.45 -11.44
N ARG A 19 6.78 7.87 -12.62
CA ARG A 19 6.29 9.07 -13.29
C ARG A 19 4.83 8.94 -13.74
N TYR A 20 4.47 7.79 -14.27
CA TYR A 20 3.08 7.52 -14.65
C TYR A 20 2.16 7.63 -13.43
N CYS A 21 2.45 6.90 -12.37
CA CYS A 21 1.64 6.93 -11.15
C CYS A 21 1.59 8.34 -10.50
N ALA A 22 2.68 9.07 -10.49
CA ALA A 22 2.70 10.45 -9.99
C ALA A 22 1.84 11.38 -10.88
N GLY A 23 1.85 11.18 -12.20
CA GLY A 23 0.99 11.88 -13.15
C GLY A 23 -0.50 11.61 -12.94
N MET A 24 -0.85 10.45 -12.43
CA MET A 24 -2.22 10.05 -12.07
C MET A 24 -2.63 10.50 -10.65
N TYR A 25 -1.82 11.35 -10.00
CA TYR A 25 -2.13 11.93 -8.68
C TYR A 25 -2.35 10.93 -7.54
N VAL A 26 -1.65 9.79 -7.56
CA VAL A 26 -1.68 8.83 -6.45
C VAL A 26 -1.15 9.47 -5.17
N ASN A 27 -1.64 9.02 -4.02
CA ASN A 27 -1.30 9.60 -2.72
C ASN A 27 0.02 9.06 -2.16
N LEU A 28 0.23 7.74 -2.25
CA LEU A 28 1.41 7.08 -1.72
C LEU A 28 2.12 6.24 -2.80
N MET A 29 3.44 6.26 -2.74
CA MET A 29 4.30 5.41 -3.56
C MET A 29 5.24 4.61 -2.68
N GLY A 30 5.15 3.29 -2.74
CA GLY A 30 5.93 2.34 -1.96
C GLY A 30 7.16 1.82 -2.70
N PHE A 31 8.25 1.71 -1.96
CA PHE A 31 9.54 1.19 -2.43
C PHE A 31 10.02 0.11 -1.47
N ASN A 32 10.40 -1.05 -1.99
CA ASN A 32 11.01 -2.08 -1.16
C ASN A 32 12.45 -1.67 -0.80
N LEU A 33 12.70 -1.49 0.49
CA LEU A 33 13.99 -1.02 1.01
C LEU A 33 14.77 -2.12 1.76
N GLU A 34 14.30 -3.36 1.67
CA GLU A 34 14.90 -4.50 2.36
C GLU A 34 15.94 -5.18 1.47
N GLU A 35 17.21 -5.09 1.88
CA GLU A 35 18.32 -5.73 1.16
C GLU A 35 18.09 -7.25 1.02
N GLY A 36 18.31 -7.76 -0.19
CA GLY A 36 18.08 -9.16 -0.52
C GLY A 36 16.71 -9.48 -1.08
N ASN A 37 15.74 -8.55 -0.99
CA ASN A 37 14.48 -8.67 -1.70
C ASN A 37 14.71 -8.45 -3.21
N LYS A 38 13.97 -9.17 -4.06
CA LYS A 38 14.08 -9.05 -5.52
C LYS A 38 13.76 -7.66 -6.05
N ASP A 39 12.87 -6.95 -5.36
CA ASP A 39 12.40 -5.61 -5.70
C ASP A 39 13.16 -4.51 -4.92
N TYR A 40 14.27 -4.86 -4.26
CA TYR A 40 15.07 -3.92 -3.48
C TYR A 40 15.52 -2.72 -4.30
N LEU A 41 15.28 -1.54 -3.77
CA LEU A 41 15.72 -0.27 -4.34
C LEU A 41 16.84 0.35 -3.48
N SER A 42 18.04 0.50 -4.03
CA SER A 42 19.14 1.14 -3.30
C SER A 42 18.91 2.63 -3.05
N PRO A 43 19.55 3.25 -2.04
CA PRO A 43 19.40 4.68 -1.77
C PRO A 43 19.70 5.58 -2.99
N GLU A 44 20.69 5.20 -3.80
CA GLU A 44 21.05 5.95 -5.01
C GLU A 44 19.92 5.91 -6.05
N LYS A 45 19.39 4.71 -6.33
CA LYS A 45 18.29 4.55 -7.30
C LYS A 45 17.00 5.19 -6.80
N TYR A 46 16.71 5.07 -5.49
CA TYR A 46 15.58 5.75 -4.87
C TYR A 46 15.67 7.26 -5.09
N LYS A 47 16.83 7.85 -4.80
CA LYS A 47 17.06 9.28 -5.00
C LYS A 47 16.91 9.70 -6.46
N GLU A 48 17.51 8.93 -7.40
CA GLU A 48 17.37 9.18 -8.84
C GLU A 48 15.89 9.20 -9.28
N MET A 49 15.04 8.38 -8.67
CA MET A 49 13.61 8.34 -8.98
C MET A 49 12.86 9.49 -8.32
N THR A 50 13.04 9.70 -7.03
CA THR A 50 12.26 10.66 -6.24
C THR A 50 12.61 12.11 -6.55
N ASP A 51 13.82 12.42 -7.00
CA ASP A 51 14.21 13.77 -7.46
C ASP A 51 13.33 14.28 -8.65
N TRP A 52 12.62 13.39 -9.35
CA TRP A 52 11.72 13.73 -10.47
C TRP A 52 10.23 13.67 -10.10
N LEU A 53 9.90 13.38 -8.86
CA LEU A 53 8.52 13.18 -8.42
C LEU A 53 8.12 14.30 -7.45
N SER A 54 6.84 14.65 -7.49
CA SER A 54 6.27 15.62 -6.56
C SER A 54 4.77 15.40 -6.38
N GLY A 55 4.23 15.88 -5.27
CA GLY A 55 2.78 15.84 -5.02
C GLY A 55 2.28 14.53 -4.40
N LEU A 56 3.16 13.64 -3.98
CA LEU A 56 2.82 12.38 -3.30
C LEU A 56 3.79 12.11 -2.14
N GLU A 57 3.44 11.18 -1.27
CA GLU A 57 4.27 10.77 -0.15
C GLU A 57 4.90 9.38 -0.39
N TYR A 58 6.05 9.14 0.25
CA TYR A 58 6.82 7.92 0.04
C TYR A 58 6.71 6.95 1.20
N VAL A 59 6.63 5.67 0.86
CA VAL A 59 6.52 4.54 1.80
C VAL A 59 7.74 3.65 1.66
N GLY A 60 8.47 3.43 2.74
CA GLY A 60 9.47 2.36 2.83
C GLY A 60 8.80 1.04 3.19
N GLU A 61 8.92 0.04 2.33
CA GLU A 61 8.31 -1.27 2.48
C GLU A 61 9.32 -2.28 3.03
N PHE A 62 8.96 -2.97 4.14
CA PHE A 62 9.78 -3.96 4.83
C PHE A 62 8.94 -5.20 5.16
N GLU A 63 9.52 -6.39 5.00
CA GLU A 63 8.85 -7.67 5.20
C GLU A 63 9.36 -8.41 6.44
N ALA A 64 10.67 -8.57 6.59
CA ALA A 64 11.28 -9.41 7.62
C ALA A 64 12.24 -8.66 8.56
N SER A 65 12.54 -7.41 8.30
CA SER A 65 13.53 -6.63 9.06
C SER A 65 13.07 -6.32 10.49
N HIS A 66 13.99 -6.39 11.45
CA HIS A 66 13.74 -5.95 12.82
C HIS A 66 13.54 -4.42 12.89
N PRO A 67 12.70 -3.90 13.80
CA PRO A 67 12.42 -2.46 13.91
C PRO A 67 13.64 -1.54 13.97
N ASP A 68 14.69 -1.92 14.69
CA ASP A 68 15.91 -1.13 14.75
C ASP A 68 16.58 -1.03 13.36
N ALA A 69 16.63 -2.13 12.62
CA ALA A 69 17.15 -2.15 11.25
C ALA A 69 16.29 -1.31 10.31
N ILE A 70 14.96 -1.41 10.44
CA ILE A 70 13.99 -0.57 9.67
C ILE A 70 14.31 0.91 9.89
N LEU A 71 14.44 1.36 11.15
CA LEU A 71 14.72 2.75 11.48
C LEU A 71 16.09 3.23 10.99
N GLU A 72 17.13 2.38 11.08
CA GLU A 72 18.44 2.71 10.54
C GLU A 72 18.44 2.81 9.02
N THR A 73 17.80 1.86 8.34
CA THR A 73 17.65 1.89 6.87
C THR A 73 16.86 3.13 6.44
N ALA A 74 15.72 3.41 7.06
CA ALA A 74 14.87 4.54 6.69
C ALA A 74 15.59 5.90 6.74
N LYS A 75 16.59 6.07 7.61
CA LYS A 75 17.41 7.30 7.67
C LYS A 75 18.23 7.56 6.42
N THR A 76 18.50 6.54 5.62
CA THR A 76 19.28 6.66 4.39
C THR A 76 18.43 7.02 3.17
N TYR A 77 17.10 7.07 3.33
CA TYR A 77 16.12 7.39 2.27
C TYR A 77 15.38 8.69 2.60
N GLU A 78 15.78 9.76 1.95
CA GLU A 78 15.24 11.09 2.21
C GLU A 78 13.79 11.21 1.74
N GLY A 79 12.95 11.86 2.53
CA GLY A 79 11.56 12.17 2.18
C GLY A 79 10.55 11.06 2.47
N LEU A 80 10.94 9.95 3.12
CA LEU A 80 9.98 8.95 3.57
C LEU A 80 9.02 9.54 4.62
N SER A 81 7.73 9.28 4.44
CA SER A 81 6.65 9.67 5.36
C SER A 81 6.02 8.47 6.06
N TYR A 82 6.13 7.28 5.46
CA TYR A 82 5.52 6.05 5.94
C TYR A 82 6.51 4.90 5.97
N LEU A 83 6.29 3.99 6.93
CA LEU A 83 6.91 2.66 6.96
C LEU A 83 5.81 1.61 6.88
N GLN A 84 5.93 0.71 5.92
CA GLN A 84 5.07 -0.47 5.80
C GLN A 84 5.81 -1.68 6.36
N ILE A 85 5.15 -2.40 7.26
CA ILE A 85 5.63 -3.60 7.93
C ILE A 85 4.61 -4.73 7.84
N THR A 86 5.03 -5.97 8.04
CA THR A 86 4.15 -7.16 8.05
C THR A 86 3.89 -7.67 9.47
N GLU A 87 4.80 -7.42 10.40
CA GLU A 87 4.74 -7.95 11.76
C GLU A 87 4.05 -6.98 12.73
N GLU A 88 2.86 -7.34 13.22
CA GLU A 88 2.10 -6.55 14.20
C GLU A 88 2.90 -6.24 15.47
N LEU A 89 3.73 -7.20 15.91
CA LEU A 89 4.57 -7.06 17.11
C LEU A 89 5.61 -5.93 17.00
N HIS A 90 5.90 -5.45 15.80
CA HIS A 90 6.83 -4.36 15.56
C HIS A 90 6.21 -2.97 15.78
N ILE A 91 4.87 -2.87 15.75
CA ILE A 91 4.16 -1.58 15.87
C ILE A 91 4.61 -0.80 17.13
N PRO A 92 4.59 -1.35 18.36
CA PRO A 92 4.94 -0.59 19.56
C PRO A 92 6.36 0.00 19.53
N MET A 93 7.30 -0.66 18.83
CA MET A 93 8.68 -0.21 18.71
C MET A 93 8.84 0.94 17.70
N LEU A 94 7.93 1.06 16.74
CA LEU A 94 7.96 2.05 15.67
C LEU A 94 7.07 3.28 15.94
N LEU A 95 6.11 3.20 16.86
CA LEU A 95 5.14 4.28 17.17
C LEU A 95 5.80 5.60 17.61
N ASN A 96 7.00 5.54 18.21
CA ASN A 96 7.72 6.74 18.64
C ASN A 96 8.64 7.33 17.55
N SER A 97 8.62 6.76 16.36
CA SER A 97 9.34 7.31 15.21
C SER A 97 8.57 8.49 14.61
N SER A 98 9.21 9.22 13.69
CA SER A 98 8.57 10.29 12.93
C SER A 98 7.72 9.80 11.75
N PHE A 99 7.63 8.49 11.54
CA PHE A 99 6.96 7.89 10.41
C PHE A 99 5.52 7.46 10.76
N ASN A 100 4.61 7.59 9.81
CA ASN A 100 3.32 6.92 9.84
C ASN A 100 3.48 5.44 9.54
N LEU A 101 2.61 4.59 10.09
CA LEU A 101 2.72 3.15 9.92
C LEU A 101 1.60 2.58 9.05
N ILE A 102 2.00 1.65 8.19
CA ILE A 102 1.11 0.77 7.44
C ILE A 102 1.42 -0.67 7.89
N LEU A 103 0.42 -1.38 8.40
CA LEU A 103 0.51 -2.81 8.66
C LEU A 103 -0.07 -3.56 7.46
N LYS A 104 0.79 -4.22 6.69
CA LYS A 104 0.39 -5.09 5.58
C LYS A 104 0.07 -6.48 6.11
N GLN A 105 -1.08 -7.01 5.73
CA GLN A 105 -1.50 -8.37 6.08
C GLN A 105 -1.92 -9.16 4.84
N GLU A 106 -1.30 -10.31 4.67
CA GLU A 106 -1.65 -11.29 3.65
C GLU A 106 -2.84 -12.12 4.14
N ILE A 107 -3.95 -12.09 3.41
CA ILE A 107 -5.19 -12.76 3.80
C ILE A 107 -5.38 -14.04 3.00
N ASN A 108 -5.06 -15.18 3.62
CA ASN A 108 -5.19 -16.50 3.00
C ASN A 108 -6.50 -17.21 3.36
N ASP A 109 -7.14 -16.80 4.46
CA ASP A 109 -8.46 -17.29 4.86
C ASP A 109 -9.23 -16.26 5.71
N VAL A 110 -10.53 -16.53 5.88
CA VAL A 110 -11.49 -15.65 6.59
C VAL A 110 -11.15 -15.48 8.08
N ASN A 111 -10.48 -16.45 8.72
CA ASN A 111 -10.13 -16.35 10.15
C ASN A 111 -9.14 -15.22 10.40
N ILE A 112 -8.27 -14.90 9.42
CA ILE A 112 -7.35 -13.78 9.53
C ILE A 112 -8.14 -12.47 9.63
N LEU A 113 -9.18 -12.28 8.80
CA LEU A 113 -10.05 -11.09 8.88
C LEU A 113 -10.77 -11.01 10.24
N GLN A 114 -11.23 -12.14 10.81
CA GLN A 114 -11.84 -12.15 12.15
C GLN A 114 -10.85 -11.73 13.24
N HIS A 115 -9.59 -12.18 13.13
CA HIS A 115 -8.53 -11.72 14.03
C HIS A 115 -8.26 -10.22 13.89
N LEU A 116 -8.15 -9.72 12.66
CA LEU A 116 -7.94 -8.30 12.38
C LEU A 116 -9.10 -7.42 12.85
N LEU A 117 -10.35 -7.92 12.76
CA LEU A 117 -11.51 -7.22 13.30
C LEU A 117 -11.41 -6.98 14.81
N ALA A 118 -10.85 -7.93 15.55
CA ALA A 118 -10.59 -7.76 16.98
C ALA A 118 -9.45 -6.76 17.26
N LYS A 119 -8.50 -6.59 16.35
CA LYS A 119 -7.35 -5.69 16.44
C LYS A 119 -7.63 -4.27 15.94
N ALA A 120 -8.63 -4.09 15.09
CA ALA A 120 -8.93 -2.81 14.43
C ALA A 120 -9.03 -1.61 15.41
N PRO A 121 -9.63 -1.71 16.61
CA PRO A 121 -9.63 -0.59 17.56
C PRO A 121 -8.22 -0.14 17.98
N SER A 122 -7.31 -1.08 18.22
CA SER A 122 -5.92 -0.75 18.59
C SER A 122 -5.16 -0.11 17.42
N LEU A 123 -5.39 -0.57 16.19
CA LEU A 123 -4.81 0.07 15.00
C LEU A 123 -5.28 1.51 14.87
N LYS A 124 -6.58 1.76 15.10
CA LYS A 124 -7.13 3.13 15.09
C LYS A 124 -6.50 4.01 16.16
N GLU A 125 -6.41 3.55 17.40
CA GLU A 125 -5.82 4.29 18.52
C GLU A 125 -4.37 4.70 18.23
N ASN A 126 -3.62 3.86 17.54
CA ASN A 126 -2.23 4.11 17.15
C ASN A 126 -2.08 4.77 15.76
N ASN A 127 -3.18 5.14 15.10
CA ASN A 127 -3.20 5.71 13.76
C ASN A 127 -2.44 4.88 12.71
N VAL A 128 -2.53 3.55 12.83
CA VAL A 128 -1.92 2.60 11.89
C VAL A 128 -2.92 2.29 10.78
N ILE A 129 -2.49 2.42 9.54
CA ILE A 129 -3.29 2.01 8.37
C ILE A 129 -3.12 0.51 8.19
N LEU A 130 -4.23 -0.22 8.00
CA LEU A 130 -4.22 -1.64 7.68
C LEU A 130 -4.30 -1.83 6.17
N LEU A 131 -3.28 -2.43 5.57
CA LEU A 131 -3.29 -2.85 4.18
C LEU A 131 -3.61 -4.35 4.10
N LEU A 132 -4.69 -4.69 3.39
CA LEU A 132 -5.13 -6.06 3.14
C LEU A 132 -4.72 -6.47 1.72
N GLU A 133 -3.90 -7.50 1.60
CA GLU A 133 -3.54 -8.14 0.32
C GLU A 133 -3.94 -9.62 0.32
N SER A 134 -4.22 -10.20 -0.83
CA SER A 134 -4.49 -11.63 -1.01
C SER A 134 -4.26 -12.07 -2.44
N ASP A 135 -3.61 -13.23 -2.60
CA ASP A 135 -3.47 -13.91 -3.89
C ASP A 135 -4.49 -15.07 -4.05
N SER A 136 -5.29 -15.36 -3.02
CA SER A 136 -6.12 -16.57 -2.99
C SER A 136 -7.58 -16.35 -2.62
N LEU A 137 -7.92 -15.18 -2.07
CA LEU A 137 -9.26 -14.90 -1.56
C LEU A 137 -10.08 -14.06 -2.53
N ASP A 138 -11.28 -14.52 -2.86
CA ASP A 138 -12.24 -13.74 -3.62
C ASP A 138 -13.04 -12.79 -2.71
N LEU A 139 -13.41 -11.61 -3.22
CA LEU A 139 -14.29 -10.66 -2.53
C LEU A 139 -15.78 -11.13 -2.54
N LYS A 140 -16.05 -12.26 -1.91
CA LYS A 140 -17.43 -12.76 -1.68
C LYS A 140 -18.08 -12.00 -0.53
N ASP A 141 -19.40 -12.09 -0.42
CA ASP A 141 -20.20 -11.35 0.57
C ASP A 141 -19.66 -11.47 2.00
N GLU A 142 -19.32 -12.70 2.44
CA GLU A 142 -18.74 -12.93 3.78
C GLU A 142 -17.42 -12.17 4.00
N VAL A 143 -16.56 -12.12 2.98
CA VAL A 143 -15.27 -11.41 3.03
C VAL A 143 -15.51 -9.91 3.05
N LYS A 144 -16.42 -9.40 2.22
CA LYS A 144 -16.81 -7.98 2.17
C LYS A 144 -17.41 -7.51 3.49
N ASP A 145 -18.30 -8.32 4.11
CA ASP A 145 -18.91 -8.00 5.40
C ASP A 145 -17.85 -7.83 6.51
N LEU A 146 -16.84 -8.69 6.52
CA LEU A 146 -15.73 -8.58 7.48
C LEU A 146 -14.84 -7.36 7.19
N ILE A 147 -14.48 -7.10 5.93
CA ILE A 147 -13.71 -5.93 5.54
C ILE A 147 -14.47 -4.66 5.94
N LYS A 148 -15.77 -4.60 5.68
CA LYS A 148 -16.64 -3.49 6.09
C LYS A 148 -16.60 -3.27 7.60
N ALA A 149 -16.77 -4.33 8.38
CA ALA A 149 -16.73 -4.25 9.84
C ALA A 149 -15.36 -3.82 10.40
N ILE A 150 -14.26 -4.13 9.70
CA ILE A 150 -12.90 -3.66 10.02
C ILE A 150 -12.77 -2.18 9.67
N ALA A 151 -13.20 -1.79 8.46
CA ALA A 151 -13.07 -0.43 7.95
C ALA A 151 -13.90 0.60 8.75
N GLU A 152 -14.99 0.19 9.37
CA GLU A 152 -15.74 1.00 10.34
C GLU A 152 -14.92 1.33 11.62
N LYS A 153 -13.88 0.54 11.91
CA LYS A 153 -13.10 0.64 13.15
C LYS A 153 -11.69 1.19 12.97
N CYS A 154 -11.08 1.03 11.80
CA CYS A 154 -9.76 1.57 11.49
C CYS A 154 -9.64 1.90 10.00
N LYS A 155 -8.58 2.60 9.62
CA LYS A 155 -8.28 2.91 8.22
C LYS A 155 -7.82 1.65 7.49
N VAL A 156 -8.47 1.31 6.38
CA VAL A 156 -8.16 0.14 5.56
C VAL A 156 -7.81 0.55 4.15
N LEU A 157 -6.71 0.05 3.63
CA LEU A 157 -6.39 0.00 2.20
C LEU A 157 -6.68 -1.41 1.69
N LEU A 158 -7.48 -1.52 0.64
CA LEU A 158 -7.79 -2.80 -0.01
C LEU A 158 -6.85 -3.01 -1.19
N GLY A 159 -6.10 -4.11 -1.20
CA GLY A 159 -5.06 -4.41 -2.20
C GLY A 159 -5.32 -5.67 -3.02
N PHE A 160 -6.55 -6.23 -3.02
CA PHE A 160 -6.88 -7.43 -3.79
C PHE A 160 -8.32 -7.40 -4.30
N GLY A 161 -8.58 -8.19 -5.35
CA GLY A 161 -9.91 -8.33 -5.94
C GLY A 161 -10.43 -7.05 -6.62
N LEU A 162 -9.52 -6.19 -7.06
CA LEU A 162 -9.81 -4.91 -7.70
C LEU A 162 -9.63 -5.03 -9.20
N ASP A 163 -10.58 -4.51 -9.95
CA ASP A 163 -10.51 -4.33 -11.39
C ASP A 163 -11.30 -3.07 -11.82
N ALA A 164 -11.14 -2.65 -13.07
CA ALA A 164 -11.80 -1.46 -13.60
C ALA A 164 -13.33 -1.56 -13.60
N ASP A 165 -13.89 -2.76 -13.71
CA ASP A 165 -15.34 -2.98 -13.77
C ASP A 165 -15.99 -2.89 -12.37
N ASN A 166 -15.25 -3.30 -11.30
CA ASN A 166 -15.80 -3.42 -9.96
C ASN A 166 -15.44 -2.28 -9.01
N ILE A 167 -14.35 -1.53 -9.28
CA ILE A 167 -13.78 -0.57 -8.33
C ILE A 167 -14.79 0.48 -7.84
N SER A 168 -15.59 1.04 -8.74
CA SER A 168 -16.58 2.07 -8.36
C SER A 168 -17.62 1.52 -7.40
N SER A 169 -18.14 0.31 -7.65
CA SER A 169 -19.15 -0.32 -6.78
C SER A 169 -18.55 -0.74 -5.43
N LEU A 170 -17.29 -1.18 -5.40
CA LEU A 170 -16.61 -1.54 -4.16
C LEU A 170 -16.40 -0.31 -3.25
N LEU A 171 -16.05 0.84 -3.82
CA LEU A 171 -15.89 2.08 -3.06
C LEU A 171 -17.22 2.62 -2.50
N GLU A 172 -18.34 2.36 -3.17
CA GLU A 172 -19.68 2.69 -2.66
C GLU A 172 -20.11 1.72 -1.54
N GLU A 173 -19.76 0.45 -1.64
CA GLU A 173 -20.17 -0.61 -0.71
C GLU A 173 -19.33 -0.64 0.58
N LEU A 174 -18.01 -0.42 0.45
CA LEU A 174 -17.05 -0.58 1.54
C LEU A 174 -16.53 0.78 2.03
N PRO A 175 -16.67 1.10 3.34
CA PRO A 175 -16.18 2.37 3.90
C PRO A 175 -14.65 2.33 4.14
N ILE A 176 -13.89 1.89 3.15
CA ILE A 176 -12.43 1.83 3.19
C ILE A 176 -11.81 3.22 3.01
N GLU A 177 -10.61 3.44 3.54
CA GLU A 177 -9.84 4.68 3.32
C GLU A 177 -9.44 4.83 1.85
N GLY A 178 -9.11 3.71 1.21
CA GLY A 178 -8.71 3.67 -0.18
C GLY A 178 -8.22 2.30 -0.61
N ILE A 179 -7.44 2.28 -1.67
CA ILE A 179 -6.93 1.06 -2.30
C ILE A 179 -5.40 1.06 -2.36
N ALA A 180 -4.84 -0.14 -2.50
CA ALA A 180 -3.43 -0.32 -2.85
C ALA A 180 -3.33 -1.13 -4.14
N LEU A 181 -2.57 -0.63 -5.09
CA LEU A 181 -2.32 -1.28 -6.37
C LEU A 181 -0.84 -1.65 -6.47
N LYS A 182 -0.56 -2.70 -7.22
CA LYS A 182 0.79 -3.16 -7.51
C LYS A 182 0.88 -3.43 -9.00
N GLY A 183 2.01 -3.07 -9.62
CA GLY A 183 2.27 -3.48 -11.01
C GLY A 183 2.26 -5.00 -11.15
N GLY A 184 1.79 -5.50 -12.28
CA GLY A 184 1.76 -6.91 -12.62
C GLY A 184 3.14 -7.55 -12.74
N ASP A 185 3.21 -8.71 -13.39
CA ASP A 185 4.46 -9.43 -13.60
C ASP A 185 5.44 -8.65 -14.48
N GLU A 186 6.73 -8.89 -14.27
CA GLU A 186 7.76 -8.31 -15.16
C GLU A 186 7.62 -8.85 -16.58
N ILE A 187 7.30 -7.97 -17.53
CA ILE A 187 7.33 -8.28 -18.97
C ILE A 187 8.79 -8.38 -19.46
N LYS A 188 9.68 -7.57 -18.89
CA LYS A 188 11.14 -7.53 -19.09
C LYS A 188 11.82 -7.12 -17.80
N PRO A 189 13.12 -7.44 -17.59
CA PRO A 189 13.84 -6.99 -16.41
C PRO A 189 13.67 -5.50 -16.12
N GLY A 190 13.05 -5.18 -14.96
CA GLY A 190 12.74 -3.81 -14.54
C GLY A 190 11.51 -3.17 -15.19
N PHE A 191 10.71 -3.90 -15.98
CA PHE A 191 9.45 -3.44 -16.58
C PHE A 191 8.31 -4.35 -16.17
N LYS A 192 7.45 -3.86 -15.29
CA LYS A 192 6.20 -4.52 -14.88
C LYS A 192 5.07 -4.21 -15.86
N ASP A 193 4.08 -5.09 -15.91
CA ASP A 193 2.81 -4.80 -16.58
C ASP A 193 2.00 -3.82 -15.73
N PHE A 194 1.59 -2.72 -16.32
CA PHE A 194 0.80 -1.68 -15.67
C PHE A 194 -0.57 -1.47 -16.31
N ASP A 195 -0.94 -2.26 -17.31
CA ASP A 195 -2.18 -2.06 -18.05
C ASP A 195 -3.40 -2.13 -17.13
N GLU A 196 -3.51 -3.16 -16.30
CA GLU A 196 -4.61 -3.34 -15.35
C GLU A 196 -4.67 -2.23 -14.28
N LEU A 197 -3.50 -1.81 -13.78
CA LEU A 197 -3.40 -0.70 -12.85
C LEU A 197 -3.80 0.62 -13.50
N ALA A 198 -3.42 0.84 -14.75
CA ALA A 198 -3.78 2.03 -15.51
C ALA A 198 -5.29 2.11 -15.72
N ASP A 199 -5.93 1.01 -16.11
CA ASP A 199 -7.38 0.94 -16.30
C ASP A 199 -8.15 1.29 -15.01
N ILE A 200 -7.67 0.82 -13.85
CA ILE A 200 -8.28 1.17 -12.55
C ILE A 200 -8.09 2.66 -12.24
N LEU A 201 -6.89 3.22 -12.45
CA LEU A 201 -6.63 4.63 -12.17
C LEU A 201 -7.46 5.56 -13.07
N GLU A 202 -7.64 5.20 -14.36
CA GLU A 202 -8.48 5.98 -15.30
C GLU A 202 -9.95 6.02 -14.84
N VAL A 203 -10.51 4.93 -14.32
CA VAL A 203 -11.88 4.89 -13.75
C VAL A 203 -12.00 5.77 -12.51
N LEU A 204 -10.91 5.92 -11.77
CA LEU A 204 -10.87 6.70 -10.52
C LEU A 204 -10.61 8.19 -10.74
N GLU A 205 -10.29 8.66 -11.94
CA GLU A 205 -10.15 10.09 -12.21
C GLU A 205 -11.46 10.83 -11.94
N GLU A 206 -11.37 11.97 -11.23
CA GLU A 206 -12.50 12.89 -11.10
C GLU A 206 -12.64 13.67 -12.41
N GLU A 207 -13.85 13.65 -12.99
CA GLU A 207 -14.19 14.56 -14.08
C GLU A 207 -14.26 16.00 -13.54
N ASP A 208 -13.55 16.92 -14.19
CA ASP A 208 -13.57 18.38 -13.89
C ASP A 208 -14.95 19.00 -14.21
#